data_41cf359b3259897d103d4334eeb54e84
#
_entry.id   41cf359b3259897d103d4334eeb54e84
#
_cell.length_a   1.000
_cell.length_b   1.000
_cell.length_c   1.000
_cell.angle_alpha   90.00
_cell.angle_beta   90.00
_cell.angle_gamma   90.00
#
_symmetry.space_group_name_H-M   'P 1'
#
loop_
_entity.id
_entity.type
_entity.pdbx_description
1 polymer ?
#
loop_
_entity_poly.entity_id
_entity_poly.type
_entity_poly.pdbx_seq_one_letter_code
_entity_poly.pdbx_strand_id
1 'polypeptide(L)'
;MIKLNKDKILKNLPLDKLKLDIYKEIDSTNEEAKRIKITQDFHIIISEKQTKGKGRLGKKWSSPNSGNIYMTICTENDLSISPISIITALICKKAINKIAKQELIMLKWPNDILLNSKKIGGILVEMESDQKKIRTIVGIGININIKKEESWWGDLSEFGLEVKRNKLINSILSEFIKISNDLNFNWLNEWKNSCIHMNKEIMLENTNSFQKKGIFKDIDEKGNAIIETDIGEEIISSGEISIKGVY
;
A
#
# COMPACT_ATOMS: atom_id res chain seq x y z
N MET A 1 -13.29 17.95 7.76
CA MET A 1 -12.11 17.06 7.73
C MET A 1 -11.58 16.84 9.15
N ILE A 2 -11.40 15.59 9.58
CA ILE A 2 -10.82 15.27 10.89
C ILE A 2 -9.30 15.40 10.82
N LYS A 3 -8.75 16.21 11.72
CA LYS A 3 -7.29 16.39 11.85
C LYS A 3 -6.60 15.10 12.33
N LEU A 4 -5.39 14.88 11.86
CA LEU A 4 -4.50 13.87 12.41
C LEU A 4 -4.25 14.14 13.89
N ASN A 5 -4.38 13.10 14.70
CA ASN A 5 -4.20 13.18 16.15
C ASN A 5 -3.27 12.07 16.62
N LYS A 6 -2.11 12.46 17.15
CA LYS A 6 -1.04 11.55 17.54
C LYS A 6 -1.50 10.53 18.58
N ASP A 7 -2.20 10.97 19.62
CA ASP A 7 -2.64 10.10 20.72
C ASP A 7 -3.65 9.05 20.24
N LYS A 8 -4.57 9.45 19.34
CA LYS A 8 -5.54 8.51 18.75
C LYS A 8 -4.87 7.50 17.82
N ILE A 9 -3.86 7.95 17.05
CA ILE A 9 -3.12 7.08 16.13
C ILE A 9 -2.26 6.08 16.90
N LEU A 10 -1.59 6.51 17.96
CA LEU A 10 -0.68 5.67 18.74
C LEU A 10 -1.36 4.90 19.88
N LYS A 11 -2.68 5.01 20.04
CA LYS A 11 -3.40 4.35 21.13
C LYS A 11 -3.16 2.84 21.14
N ASN A 12 -2.69 2.31 22.27
CA ASN A 12 -2.40 0.88 22.50
C ASN A 12 -1.32 0.29 21.58
N LEU A 13 -0.49 1.13 20.95
CA LEU A 13 0.70 0.68 20.22
C LEU A 13 1.95 0.70 21.14
N PRO A 14 2.99 -0.10 20.84
CA PRO A 14 4.24 -0.14 21.60
C PRO A 14 5.06 1.13 21.36
N LEU A 15 4.87 2.14 22.20
CA LEU A 15 5.46 3.48 22.04
C LEU A 15 6.99 3.49 22.15
N ASP A 16 7.57 2.53 22.82
CA ASP A 16 9.01 2.31 22.92
C ASP A 16 9.63 1.90 21.57
N LYS A 17 8.83 1.32 20.67
CA LYS A 17 9.25 0.87 19.33
C LYS A 17 8.90 1.84 18.21
N LEU A 18 8.13 2.90 18.51
CA LEU A 18 7.51 3.73 17.49
C LEU A 18 7.83 5.21 17.66
N LYS A 19 8.26 5.85 16.58
CA LYS A 19 8.27 7.28 16.44
C LYS A 19 7.25 7.71 15.39
N LEU A 20 6.44 8.73 15.69
CA LEU A 20 5.44 9.28 14.77
C LEU A 20 5.67 10.78 14.58
N ASP A 21 5.89 11.18 13.33
CA ASP A 21 5.94 12.57 12.90
C ASP A 21 4.76 12.89 11.98
N ILE A 22 4.09 14.01 12.25
CA ILE A 22 2.91 14.47 11.50
C ILE A 22 3.22 15.83 10.90
N TYR A 23 3.09 15.93 9.58
CA TYR A 23 3.33 17.15 8.80
C TYR A 23 2.02 17.73 8.27
N LYS A 24 1.91 19.07 8.23
CA LYS A 24 0.82 19.74 7.52
C LYS A 24 0.99 19.61 6.00
N GLU A 25 2.21 19.82 5.54
CA GLU A 25 2.61 19.71 4.14
C GLU A 25 4.07 19.27 4.06
N ILE A 26 4.37 18.41 3.07
CA ILE A 26 5.72 17.94 2.78
C ILE A 26 5.81 17.65 1.28
N ASP A 27 7.00 17.46 0.73
CA ASP A 27 7.15 17.01 -0.65
C ASP A 27 6.64 15.56 -0.83
N SER A 28 7.16 14.63 -0.05
CA SER A 28 6.74 13.22 -0.03
C SER A 28 7.08 12.58 1.32
N THR A 29 6.18 11.80 1.88
CA THR A 29 6.43 11.03 3.11
C THR A 29 7.52 9.98 2.91
N ASN A 30 7.64 9.38 1.72
CA ASN A 30 8.73 8.47 1.39
C ASN A 30 10.08 9.20 1.28
N GLU A 31 10.11 10.40 0.68
CA GLU A 31 11.34 11.17 0.60
C GLU A 31 11.81 11.64 1.99
N GLU A 32 10.88 12.00 2.86
CA GLU A 32 11.24 12.34 4.24
C GLU A 32 11.81 11.12 4.98
N ALA A 33 11.25 9.93 4.75
CA ALA A 33 11.78 8.69 5.32
C ALA A 33 13.24 8.41 4.94
N LYS A 34 13.70 8.93 3.80
CA LYS A 34 15.12 8.83 3.36
C LYS A 34 16.02 9.82 4.13
N ARG A 35 15.48 10.99 4.50
CA ARG A 35 16.24 12.09 5.12
C ARG A 35 16.42 11.94 6.62
N ILE A 36 15.45 11.30 7.29
CA ILE A 36 15.45 11.21 8.75
C ILE A 36 16.42 10.17 9.27
N LYS A 37 16.87 10.36 10.51
CA LYS A 37 17.57 9.33 11.29
C LYS A 37 16.53 8.46 12.01
N ILE A 38 16.55 7.15 11.76
CA ILE A 38 15.73 6.18 12.48
C ILE A 38 16.33 5.96 13.86
N THR A 39 15.53 6.08 14.90
CA THR A 39 15.94 5.97 16.30
C THR A 39 15.15 4.91 17.09
N GLN A 40 14.11 4.36 16.49
CA GLN A 40 13.26 3.31 17.05
C GLN A 40 13.00 2.25 15.97
N ASP A 41 12.41 1.13 16.33
CA ASP A 41 12.17 0.01 15.39
C ASP A 41 11.43 0.48 14.14
N PHE A 42 10.42 1.33 14.32
CA PHE A 42 9.64 1.91 13.23
C PHE A 42 9.52 3.42 13.37
N HIS A 43 9.75 4.14 12.28
CA HIS A 43 9.48 5.56 12.19
C HIS A 43 8.32 5.78 11.21
N ILE A 44 7.23 6.34 11.70
CA ILE A 44 6.01 6.61 10.96
C ILE A 44 5.98 8.09 10.58
N ILE A 45 5.76 8.38 9.32
CA ILE A 45 5.64 9.74 8.78
C ILE A 45 4.28 9.87 8.14
N ILE A 46 3.51 10.86 8.55
CA ILE A 46 2.17 11.13 7.99
C ILE A 46 2.07 12.59 7.60
N SER A 47 1.43 12.87 6.48
CA SER A 47 1.18 14.25 6.05
C SER A 47 -0.29 14.48 5.68
N GLU A 48 -0.77 15.72 5.91
CA GLU A 48 -2.08 16.16 5.42
C GLU A 48 -2.06 16.43 3.91
N LYS A 49 -0.90 16.80 3.35
CA LYS A 49 -0.70 17.11 1.93
C LYS A 49 0.71 16.73 1.49
N GLN A 50 0.84 16.23 0.25
CA GLN A 50 2.13 16.08 -0.40
C GLN A 50 2.19 16.92 -1.68
N THR A 51 3.28 17.66 -1.89
CA THR A 51 3.47 18.49 -3.10
C THR A 51 4.10 17.69 -4.24
N LYS A 52 4.79 16.59 -3.92
CA LYS A 52 5.46 15.70 -4.88
C LYS A 52 5.20 14.22 -4.53
N GLY A 53 3.93 13.89 -4.24
CA GLY A 53 3.54 12.49 -3.96
C GLY A 53 3.94 11.57 -5.10
N LYS A 54 4.48 10.40 -4.76
CA LYS A 54 5.06 9.44 -5.69
C LYS A 54 4.24 8.15 -5.77
N GLY A 55 4.11 7.62 -6.96
CA GLY A 55 3.67 6.27 -7.25
C GLY A 55 4.79 5.47 -7.90
N ARG A 56 4.54 4.21 -8.26
CA ARG A 56 5.48 3.34 -8.96
C ARG A 56 5.82 3.88 -10.36
N LEU A 57 6.99 3.48 -10.86
CA LEU A 57 7.44 3.80 -12.23
C LEU A 57 7.39 5.30 -12.54
N GLY A 58 7.76 6.15 -11.57
CA GLY A 58 7.78 7.60 -11.72
C GLY A 58 6.41 8.30 -11.82
N LYS A 59 5.30 7.55 -11.66
CA LYS A 59 3.95 8.14 -11.66
C LYS A 59 3.75 9.04 -10.45
N LYS A 60 2.94 10.08 -10.61
CA LYS A 60 2.53 10.95 -9.50
C LYS A 60 1.39 10.32 -8.70
N TRP A 61 1.39 10.54 -7.38
CA TRP A 61 0.27 10.27 -6.50
C TRP A 61 -0.35 11.60 -6.07
N SER A 62 -1.58 11.86 -6.51
CA SER A 62 -2.30 13.08 -6.14
C SER A 62 -2.55 13.10 -4.63
N SER A 63 -2.09 14.14 -3.95
CA SER A 63 -2.09 14.20 -2.49
C SER A 63 -2.58 15.56 -1.96
N PRO A 64 -3.81 16.00 -2.31
CA PRO A 64 -4.38 17.23 -1.79
C PRO A 64 -4.69 17.13 -0.30
N ASN A 65 -4.84 18.29 0.37
CA ASN A 65 -5.30 18.35 1.75
C ASN A 65 -6.82 18.10 1.83
N SER A 66 -7.22 16.85 1.77
CA SER A 66 -8.63 16.42 1.72
C SER A 66 -9.00 15.35 2.77
N GLY A 67 -8.10 15.06 3.73
CA GLY A 67 -8.36 14.07 4.78
C GLY A 67 -8.02 12.64 4.39
N ASN A 68 -7.32 12.44 3.30
CA ASN A 68 -6.79 11.14 2.86
C ASN A 68 -5.64 10.68 3.75
N ILE A 69 -5.20 9.44 3.59
CA ILE A 69 -4.03 8.90 4.27
C ILE A 69 -2.84 8.97 3.32
N TYR A 70 -1.81 9.69 3.72
CA TYR A 70 -0.48 9.70 3.11
C TYR A 70 0.49 9.38 4.23
N MET A 71 0.90 8.13 4.30
CA MET A 71 1.68 7.59 5.40
C MET A 71 2.85 6.78 4.87
N THR A 72 3.98 6.87 5.54
CA THR A 72 5.13 6.01 5.32
C THR A 72 5.53 5.34 6.63
N ILE A 73 5.75 4.04 6.59
CA ILE A 73 6.38 3.26 7.66
C ILE A 73 7.81 3.00 7.21
N CYS A 74 8.77 3.38 8.02
CA CYS A 74 10.19 3.24 7.74
C CYS A 74 10.90 2.46 8.84
N THR A 75 11.77 1.52 8.47
CA THR A 75 12.55 0.71 9.41
C THR A 75 13.91 0.35 8.84
N GLU A 76 14.90 0.14 9.73
CA GLU A 76 16.19 -0.46 9.41
C GLU A 76 16.31 -1.88 10.00
N ASN A 77 15.25 -2.37 10.62
CA ASN A 77 15.17 -3.76 11.05
C ASN A 77 14.84 -4.66 9.85
N ASP A 78 15.36 -5.86 9.87
CA ASP A 78 14.96 -6.88 8.91
C ASP A 78 13.49 -7.25 9.15
N LEU A 79 12.71 -7.14 8.07
CA LEU A 79 11.29 -7.49 8.11
C LEU A 79 11.13 -8.96 7.72
N SER A 80 10.50 -9.74 8.59
CA SER A 80 10.20 -11.16 8.32
C SER A 80 9.10 -11.33 7.26
N ILE A 81 8.40 -10.25 6.89
CA ILE A 81 7.34 -10.27 5.89
C ILE A 81 7.89 -10.05 4.48
N SER A 82 7.55 -10.94 3.57
CA SER A 82 7.84 -10.79 2.14
C SER A 82 6.76 -11.55 1.34
N PRO A 83 6.25 -10.97 0.26
CA PRO A 83 6.54 -9.69 -0.39
C PRO A 83 5.83 -8.50 0.31
N ILE A 84 6.61 -7.52 0.75
CA ILE A 84 6.14 -6.41 1.61
C ILE A 84 4.96 -5.63 1.01
N SER A 85 5.02 -5.31 -0.28
CA SER A 85 3.96 -4.53 -0.95
C SER A 85 2.60 -5.25 -0.91
N ILE A 86 2.59 -6.54 -1.21
CA ILE A 86 1.40 -7.40 -1.26
C ILE A 86 0.81 -7.57 0.14
N ILE A 87 1.66 -7.88 1.11
CA ILE A 87 1.23 -8.07 2.52
C ILE A 87 0.70 -6.75 3.09
N THR A 88 1.35 -5.61 2.79
CA THR A 88 0.87 -4.29 3.24
C THR A 88 -0.49 -3.96 2.64
N ALA A 89 -0.73 -4.28 1.35
CA ALA A 89 -2.05 -4.09 0.73
C ALA A 89 -3.12 -4.95 1.42
N LEU A 90 -2.78 -6.19 1.79
CA LEU A 90 -3.68 -7.09 2.52
C LEU A 90 -3.98 -6.56 3.94
N ILE A 91 -2.98 -6.02 4.64
CA ILE A 91 -3.16 -5.35 5.94
C ILE A 91 -4.13 -4.18 5.80
N CYS A 92 -3.95 -3.33 4.79
CA CYS A 92 -4.85 -2.21 4.53
C CYS A 92 -6.28 -2.67 4.23
N LYS A 93 -6.46 -3.71 3.39
CA LYS A 93 -7.75 -4.36 3.14
C LYS A 93 -8.42 -4.77 4.45
N LYS A 94 -7.73 -5.55 5.29
CA LYS A 94 -8.26 -6.01 6.58
C LYS A 94 -8.69 -4.86 7.48
N ALA A 95 -7.85 -3.83 7.58
CA ALA A 95 -8.14 -2.66 8.42
C ALA A 95 -9.37 -1.89 7.93
N ILE A 96 -9.51 -1.69 6.61
CA ILE A 96 -10.65 -1.01 6.00
C ILE A 96 -11.93 -1.82 6.23
N ASN A 97 -11.93 -3.11 5.88
CA ASN A 97 -13.09 -3.99 6.03
C ASN A 97 -13.57 -4.08 7.49
N LYS A 98 -12.64 -4.21 8.43
CA LYS A 98 -12.94 -4.21 9.88
C LYS A 98 -13.62 -2.93 10.35
N ILE A 99 -13.18 -1.78 9.86
CA ILE A 99 -13.75 -0.48 10.26
C ILE A 99 -15.07 -0.20 9.55
N ALA A 100 -15.19 -0.60 8.28
CA ALA A 100 -16.43 -0.55 7.51
C ALA A 100 -17.47 -1.58 7.98
N LYS A 101 -17.02 -2.65 8.66
CA LYS A 101 -17.81 -3.83 9.05
C LYS A 101 -18.43 -4.57 7.85
N GLN A 102 -17.72 -4.57 6.73
CA GLN A 102 -18.13 -5.19 5.47
C GLN A 102 -16.90 -5.65 4.69
N GLU A 103 -17.04 -6.75 3.94
CA GLU A 103 -16.02 -7.21 3.00
C GLU A 103 -16.18 -6.48 1.66
N LEU A 104 -15.48 -5.37 1.51
CA LEU A 104 -15.63 -4.45 0.38
C LEU A 104 -14.43 -4.45 -0.56
N ILE A 105 -13.26 -4.71 0.02
CA ILE A 105 -11.99 -4.38 -0.62
C ILE A 105 -11.45 -5.57 -1.38
N MET A 106 -11.10 -5.34 -2.64
CA MET A 106 -10.33 -6.24 -3.50
C MET A 106 -8.92 -5.70 -3.71
N LEU A 107 -8.02 -6.57 -4.11
CA LEU A 107 -6.62 -6.21 -4.38
C LEU A 107 -6.31 -6.39 -5.86
N LYS A 108 -5.49 -5.50 -6.39
CA LYS A 108 -4.94 -5.60 -7.74
C LYS A 108 -3.42 -5.69 -7.66
N TRP A 109 -2.90 -6.77 -8.24
CA TRP A 109 -1.45 -6.96 -8.33
C TRP A 109 -0.77 -5.79 -9.06
N PRO A 110 0.38 -5.35 -8.56
CA PRO A 110 1.08 -5.87 -7.39
C PRO A 110 0.82 -5.06 -6.10
N ASN A 111 0.10 -3.94 -6.14
CA ASN A 111 0.15 -2.96 -5.05
C ASN A 111 -1.10 -2.08 -4.91
N ASP A 112 -2.17 -2.33 -5.66
CA ASP A 112 -3.35 -1.48 -5.66
C ASP A 112 -4.47 -2.04 -4.79
N ILE A 113 -5.17 -1.13 -4.11
CA ILE A 113 -6.33 -1.40 -3.27
C ILE A 113 -7.56 -0.87 -4.00
N LEU A 114 -8.56 -1.71 -4.18
CA LEU A 114 -9.75 -1.41 -4.98
C LEU A 114 -11.04 -1.48 -4.16
N LEU A 115 -11.98 -0.63 -4.51
CA LEU A 115 -13.38 -0.67 -4.09
C LEU A 115 -14.25 -0.53 -5.33
N ASN A 116 -15.16 -1.50 -5.56
CA ASN A 116 -16.03 -1.51 -6.75
C ASN A 116 -15.25 -1.29 -8.05
N SER A 117 -14.15 -2.01 -8.22
CA SER A 117 -13.21 -1.90 -9.34
C SER A 117 -12.51 -0.55 -9.51
N LYS A 118 -12.70 0.41 -8.60
CA LYS A 118 -12.01 1.71 -8.61
C LYS A 118 -10.85 1.71 -7.63
N LYS A 119 -9.76 2.34 -8.01
CA LYS A 119 -8.57 2.44 -7.16
C LYS A 119 -8.79 3.44 -6.03
N ILE A 120 -8.74 2.94 -4.80
CA ILE A 120 -8.85 3.75 -3.59
C ILE A 120 -7.53 3.89 -2.85
N GLY A 121 -6.53 3.07 -3.18
CA GLY A 121 -5.24 3.12 -2.51
C GLY A 121 -4.13 2.44 -3.29
N GLY A 122 -2.91 2.65 -2.84
CA GLY A 122 -1.72 2.01 -3.39
C GLY A 122 -0.57 1.98 -2.40
N ILE A 123 0.28 0.98 -2.56
CA ILE A 123 1.48 0.77 -1.76
C ILE A 123 2.71 1.04 -2.62
N LEU A 124 3.67 1.80 -2.08
CA LEU A 124 4.96 2.05 -2.71
C LEU A 124 6.08 1.64 -1.77
N VAL A 125 6.74 0.54 -2.06
CA VAL A 125 7.91 0.07 -1.31
C VAL A 125 9.17 0.54 -2.02
N GLU A 126 10.05 1.20 -1.27
CA GLU A 126 11.39 1.58 -1.69
C GLU A 126 12.39 1.01 -0.67
N MET A 127 13.56 0.61 -1.14
CA MET A 127 14.66 0.15 -0.30
C MET A 127 15.89 1.00 -0.59
N GLU A 128 16.53 1.47 0.47
CA GLU A 128 17.85 2.12 0.38
C GLU A 128 18.86 1.26 1.11
N SER A 129 19.97 1.01 0.45
CA SER A 129 21.10 0.29 1.04
C SER A 129 22.25 1.25 1.28
N ASP A 130 22.64 1.42 2.53
CA ASP A 130 23.95 1.91 2.90
C ASP A 130 24.83 0.71 3.26
N GLN A 131 26.16 0.81 3.14
CA GLN A 131 27.13 -0.30 3.25
C GLN A 131 26.91 -1.27 4.43
N LYS A 132 26.11 -0.90 5.42
CA LYS A 132 25.85 -1.67 6.65
C LYS A 132 24.39 -1.99 6.94
N LYS A 133 23.43 -1.32 6.29
CA LYS A 133 22.01 -1.45 6.64
C LYS A 133 21.13 -1.28 5.40
N ILE A 134 20.02 -2.00 5.40
CA ILE A 134 18.94 -1.82 4.45
C ILE A 134 17.83 -1.05 5.16
N ARG A 135 17.44 0.07 4.59
CA ARG A 135 16.27 0.84 5.03
C ARG A 135 15.10 0.49 4.16
N THR A 136 14.06 -0.08 4.77
CA THR A 136 12.79 -0.37 4.10
C THR A 136 11.82 0.77 4.32
N ILE A 137 11.25 1.30 3.25
CA ILE A 137 10.36 2.46 3.20
C ILE A 137 9.05 2.01 2.57
N VAL A 138 7.97 1.97 3.34
CA VAL A 138 6.66 1.47 2.92
C VAL A 138 5.67 2.62 2.88
N GLY A 139 5.48 3.21 1.70
CA GLY A 139 4.50 4.26 1.45
C GLY A 139 3.10 3.68 1.27
N ILE A 140 2.12 4.27 1.95
CA ILE A 140 0.71 3.89 1.94
C ILE A 140 -0.12 5.12 1.61
N GLY A 141 -0.77 5.10 0.44
CA GLY A 141 -1.73 6.11 0.02
C GLY A 141 -3.14 5.53 0.03
N ILE A 142 -4.09 6.14 0.77
CA ILE A 142 -5.52 5.71 0.76
C ILE A 142 -6.40 6.93 0.60
N ASN A 143 -7.26 6.88 -0.39
CA ASN A 143 -8.26 7.88 -0.69
C ASN A 143 -9.47 7.68 0.24
N ILE A 144 -9.70 8.60 1.16
CA ILE A 144 -10.89 8.62 2.01
C ILE A 144 -11.95 9.52 1.39
N ASN A 145 -11.54 10.69 0.88
CA ASN A 145 -12.41 11.61 0.18
C ASN A 145 -11.58 12.40 -0.84
N ILE A 146 -11.86 12.21 -2.14
CA ILE A 146 -11.15 12.89 -3.22
C ILE A 146 -12.10 13.52 -4.21
N LYS A 147 -11.62 14.59 -4.88
CA LYS A 147 -12.21 15.04 -6.13
C LYS A 147 -11.84 14.04 -7.22
N LYS A 148 -12.82 13.34 -7.77
CA LYS A 148 -12.61 12.31 -8.80
C LYS A 148 -12.32 13.00 -10.14
N GLU A 149 -11.05 13.15 -10.47
CA GLU A 149 -10.59 13.71 -11.74
C GLU A 149 -10.54 12.65 -12.84
N GLU A 150 -10.35 11.37 -12.43
CA GLU A 150 -10.31 10.21 -13.33
C GLU A 150 -11.44 9.24 -12.98
N SER A 151 -12.02 8.60 -13.99
CA SER A 151 -13.14 7.66 -13.82
C SER A 151 -12.80 6.42 -12.99
N TRP A 152 -11.53 6.03 -13.01
CA TRP A 152 -10.99 4.87 -12.27
C TRP A 152 -10.54 5.19 -10.83
N TRP A 153 -10.62 6.47 -10.41
CA TRP A 153 -10.37 6.84 -9.02
C TRP A 153 -11.60 6.58 -8.17
N GLY A 154 -11.36 5.96 -7.02
CA GLY A 154 -12.35 5.75 -5.95
C GLY A 154 -11.89 6.31 -4.63
N ASP A 155 -12.80 6.36 -3.68
CA ASP A 155 -12.55 6.73 -2.30
C ASP A 155 -13.52 6.00 -1.34
N LEU A 156 -13.35 6.22 -0.05
CA LEU A 156 -14.11 5.59 1.02
C LEU A 156 -15.21 6.50 1.60
N SER A 157 -15.57 7.61 0.95
CA SER A 157 -16.50 8.61 1.46
C SER A 157 -17.91 8.03 1.71
N GLU A 158 -18.37 7.11 0.85
CA GLU A 158 -19.70 6.46 0.96
C GLU A 158 -19.87 5.64 2.26
N PHE A 159 -18.76 5.28 2.94
CA PHE A 159 -18.77 4.46 4.15
C PHE A 159 -18.55 5.28 5.43
N GLY A 160 -18.54 6.60 5.36
CA GLY A 160 -18.33 7.50 6.50
C GLY A 160 -17.00 7.25 7.22
N LEU A 161 -15.97 6.83 6.48
CA LEU A 161 -14.66 6.52 7.05
C LEU A 161 -13.80 7.77 7.32
N GLU A 162 -14.18 8.92 6.80
CA GLU A 162 -13.51 10.21 7.07
C GLU A 162 -13.49 10.56 8.57
N VAL A 163 -14.55 10.20 9.32
CA VAL A 163 -14.58 10.39 10.77
C VAL A 163 -13.77 9.35 11.54
N LYS A 164 -13.35 8.28 10.90
CA LYS A 164 -12.59 7.16 11.47
C LYS A 164 -11.13 7.14 11.04
N ARG A 165 -10.65 8.19 10.33
CA ARG A 165 -9.29 8.26 9.75
C ARG A 165 -8.18 7.88 10.74
N ASN A 166 -8.14 8.48 11.92
CA ASN A 166 -7.12 8.17 12.93
C ASN A 166 -7.20 6.70 13.40
N LYS A 167 -8.42 6.16 13.51
CA LYS A 167 -8.64 4.75 13.89
C LYS A 167 -8.18 3.81 12.77
N LEU A 168 -8.37 4.18 11.51
CA LEU A 168 -7.92 3.39 10.37
C LEU A 168 -6.38 3.34 10.33
N ILE A 169 -5.72 4.49 10.51
CA ILE A 169 -4.25 4.55 10.62
C ILE A 169 -3.76 3.67 11.78
N ASN A 170 -4.36 3.80 12.96
CA ASN A 170 -4.02 2.97 14.12
C ASN A 170 -4.17 1.47 13.82
N SER A 171 -5.27 1.06 13.18
CA SER A 171 -5.52 -0.34 12.82
C SER A 171 -4.49 -0.89 11.83
N ILE A 172 -4.10 -0.09 10.81
CA ILE A 172 -3.05 -0.46 9.85
C ILE A 172 -1.70 -0.63 10.59
N LEU A 173 -1.32 0.33 11.41
CA LEU A 173 -0.05 0.28 12.17
C LEU A 173 -0.01 -0.91 13.13
N SER A 174 -1.09 -1.15 13.87
CA SER A 174 -1.19 -2.28 14.80
C SER A 174 -0.99 -3.62 14.11
N GLU A 175 -1.64 -3.83 12.96
CA GLU A 175 -1.53 -5.07 12.21
C GLU A 175 -0.17 -5.20 11.53
N PHE A 176 0.37 -4.11 10.98
CA PHE A 176 1.70 -4.10 10.35
C PHE A 176 2.79 -4.49 11.35
N ILE A 177 2.80 -3.88 12.54
CA ILE A 177 3.80 -4.18 13.58
C ILE A 177 3.67 -5.63 14.07
N LYS A 178 2.44 -6.12 14.23
CA LYS A 178 2.19 -7.51 14.64
C LYS A 178 2.74 -8.49 13.61
N ILE A 179 2.44 -8.28 12.33
CA ILE A 179 2.80 -9.19 11.25
C ILE A 179 4.29 -9.05 10.88
N SER A 180 4.90 -7.87 11.03
CA SER A 180 6.29 -7.62 10.63
C SER A 180 7.31 -8.56 11.28
N ASN A 181 6.97 -9.17 12.42
CA ASN A 181 7.79 -10.13 13.17
C ASN A 181 7.21 -11.56 13.14
N ASP A 182 6.18 -11.82 12.33
CA ASP A 182 5.53 -13.13 12.24
C ASP A 182 6.06 -13.93 11.05
N LEU A 183 7.02 -14.82 11.30
CA LEU A 183 7.61 -15.71 10.28
C LEU A 183 6.59 -16.69 9.68
N ASN A 184 5.48 -16.96 10.38
CA ASN A 184 4.47 -17.93 9.97
C ASN A 184 3.22 -17.28 9.36
N PHE A 185 3.27 -15.99 9.07
CA PHE A 185 2.11 -15.29 8.49
C PHE A 185 1.77 -15.84 7.10
N ASN A 186 0.72 -16.64 7.03
CA ASN A 186 0.21 -17.19 5.78
C ASN A 186 -0.67 -16.17 5.06
N TRP A 187 -0.05 -15.39 4.19
CA TRP A 187 -0.73 -14.33 3.42
C TRP A 187 -1.27 -14.82 2.06
N LEU A 188 -0.67 -15.89 1.50
CA LEU A 188 -0.83 -16.25 0.09
C LEU A 188 -2.29 -16.57 -0.28
N ASN A 189 -2.93 -17.48 0.45
CA ASN A 189 -4.32 -17.87 0.16
C ASN A 189 -5.29 -16.69 0.36
N GLU A 190 -5.08 -15.88 1.40
CA GLU A 190 -5.94 -14.74 1.66
C GLU A 190 -5.80 -13.67 0.57
N TRP A 191 -4.58 -13.47 0.07
CA TRP A 191 -4.34 -12.55 -1.02
C TRP A 191 -4.99 -13.04 -2.32
N LYS A 192 -4.82 -14.33 -2.67
CA LYS A 192 -5.47 -14.95 -3.85
C LYS A 192 -6.99 -14.75 -3.84
N ASN A 193 -7.62 -15.01 -2.70
CA ASN A 193 -9.07 -14.80 -2.53
C ASN A 193 -9.49 -13.32 -2.64
N SER A 194 -8.56 -12.40 -2.46
CA SER A 194 -8.79 -10.96 -2.55
C SER A 194 -8.43 -10.38 -3.91
N CYS A 195 -7.74 -11.15 -4.75
CA CYS A 195 -7.23 -10.68 -6.03
C CYS A 195 -8.33 -10.58 -7.09
N ILE A 196 -8.49 -9.39 -7.68
CA ILE A 196 -9.50 -9.16 -8.71
C ILE A 196 -9.18 -9.83 -10.05
N HIS A 197 -7.91 -10.23 -10.26
CA HIS A 197 -7.43 -10.77 -11.53
C HIS A 197 -7.50 -12.28 -11.65
N MET A 198 -7.65 -13.02 -10.55
CA MET A 198 -7.56 -14.48 -10.56
C MET A 198 -8.41 -15.08 -11.67
N ASN A 199 -7.77 -15.87 -12.53
CA ASN A 199 -8.35 -16.54 -13.71
C ASN A 199 -9.00 -15.60 -14.74
N LYS A 200 -8.56 -14.34 -14.81
CA LYS A 200 -9.04 -13.38 -15.79
C LYS A 200 -7.97 -13.01 -16.81
N GLU A 201 -8.43 -12.70 -18.02
CA GLU A 201 -7.57 -12.10 -19.04
C GLU A 201 -7.10 -10.71 -18.56
N ILE A 202 -5.82 -10.47 -18.72
CA ILE A 202 -5.17 -9.22 -18.36
C ILE A 202 -4.27 -8.76 -19.50
N MET A 203 -3.96 -7.47 -19.50
CA MET A 203 -2.93 -6.89 -20.35
C MET A 203 -1.76 -6.43 -19.49
N LEU A 204 -0.61 -6.99 -19.77
CA LEU A 204 0.67 -6.57 -19.18
C LEU A 204 1.25 -5.42 -20.01
N GLU A 205 1.71 -4.39 -19.33
CA GLU A 205 2.38 -3.25 -19.96
C GLU A 205 3.66 -2.94 -19.19
N ASN A 206 4.78 -2.82 -19.90
CA ASN A 206 6.03 -2.35 -19.34
C ASN A 206 6.28 -0.86 -19.64
N THR A 207 7.38 -0.32 -19.10
CA THR A 207 7.80 1.07 -19.29
C THR A 207 8.07 1.44 -20.76
N ASN A 208 8.37 0.45 -21.61
CA ASN A 208 8.67 0.61 -23.03
C ASN A 208 7.43 0.45 -23.93
N SER A 209 6.21 0.51 -23.35
CA SER A 209 4.93 0.36 -24.08
C SER A 209 4.73 -1.02 -24.72
N PHE A 210 5.52 -2.01 -24.35
CA PHE A 210 5.28 -3.39 -24.77
C PHE A 210 4.03 -3.89 -24.08
N GLN A 211 3.09 -4.43 -24.85
CA GLN A 211 1.84 -4.98 -24.34
C GLN A 211 1.77 -6.47 -24.65
N LYS A 212 1.41 -7.26 -23.66
CA LYS A 212 1.20 -8.70 -23.78
C LYS A 212 -0.08 -9.10 -23.07
N LYS A 213 -0.89 -9.92 -23.74
CA LYS A 213 -2.09 -10.51 -23.14
C LYS A 213 -1.75 -11.85 -22.47
N GLY A 214 -2.50 -12.19 -21.45
CA GLY A 214 -2.43 -13.47 -20.80
C GLY A 214 -3.50 -13.62 -19.73
N ILE A 215 -3.62 -14.80 -19.15
CA ILE A 215 -4.53 -15.10 -18.04
C ILE A 215 -3.73 -15.07 -16.73
N PHE A 216 -4.17 -14.29 -15.76
CA PHE A 216 -3.56 -14.25 -14.43
C PHE A 216 -3.93 -15.53 -13.67
N LYS A 217 -3.01 -16.49 -13.58
CA LYS A 217 -3.27 -17.81 -12.99
C LYS A 217 -3.02 -17.83 -11.49
N ASP A 218 -1.92 -17.22 -11.04
CA ASP A 218 -1.51 -17.32 -9.66
C ASP A 218 -0.45 -16.25 -9.29
N ILE A 219 0.00 -16.28 -8.04
CA ILE A 219 1.23 -15.65 -7.59
C ILE A 219 2.07 -16.65 -6.80
N ASP A 220 3.39 -16.52 -6.89
CA ASP A 220 4.33 -17.31 -6.11
C ASP A 220 4.57 -16.72 -4.71
N GLU A 221 5.33 -17.44 -3.87
CA GLU A 221 5.69 -17.02 -2.52
C GLU A 221 6.53 -15.74 -2.47
N LYS A 222 7.15 -15.35 -3.58
CA LYS A 222 7.89 -14.09 -3.73
C LYS A 222 7.00 -12.93 -4.18
N GLY A 223 5.72 -13.21 -4.47
CA GLY A 223 4.75 -12.23 -4.97
C GLY A 223 4.86 -11.95 -6.46
N ASN A 224 5.57 -12.77 -7.23
CA ASN A 224 5.58 -12.67 -8.68
C ASN A 224 4.27 -13.20 -9.24
N ALA A 225 3.78 -12.56 -10.30
CA ALA A 225 2.59 -13.04 -11.01
C ALA A 225 2.94 -14.23 -11.90
N ILE A 226 2.08 -15.26 -11.90
CA ILE A 226 2.13 -16.39 -12.81
C ILE A 226 1.05 -16.17 -13.87
N ILE A 227 1.48 -15.98 -15.11
CA ILE A 227 0.62 -15.61 -16.23
C ILE A 227 0.67 -16.72 -17.28
N GLU A 228 -0.48 -17.25 -17.66
CA GLU A 228 -0.60 -18.15 -18.80
C GLU A 228 -0.74 -17.32 -20.08
N THR A 229 0.15 -17.56 -21.03
CA THR A 229 0.17 -16.92 -22.34
C THR A 229 0.04 -17.97 -23.43
N ASP A 230 -0.09 -17.55 -24.67
CA ASP A 230 -0.12 -18.42 -25.85
C ASP A 230 1.16 -19.26 -26.07
N ILE A 231 2.26 -18.89 -25.43
CA ILE A 231 3.54 -19.62 -25.46
C ILE A 231 3.83 -20.40 -24.18
N GLY A 232 2.93 -20.41 -23.20
CA GLY A 232 3.08 -21.11 -21.92
C GLY A 232 3.01 -20.21 -20.69
N GLU A 233 3.33 -20.77 -19.52
CA GLU A 233 3.35 -20.01 -18.26
C GLU A 233 4.62 -19.17 -18.14
N GLU A 234 4.43 -17.93 -17.68
CA GLU A 234 5.50 -16.97 -17.42
C GLU A 234 5.41 -16.44 -16.00
N ILE A 235 6.56 -16.34 -15.34
CA ILE A 235 6.70 -15.72 -14.01
C ILE A 235 7.16 -14.27 -14.20
N ILE A 236 6.36 -13.35 -13.71
CA ILE A 236 6.56 -11.91 -13.92
C ILE A 236 6.75 -11.20 -12.59
N SER A 237 7.91 -10.55 -12.43
CA SER A 237 8.19 -9.73 -11.26
C SER A 237 7.47 -8.38 -11.32
N SER A 238 7.17 -7.81 -10.16
CA SER A 238 6.42 -6.55 -10.05
C SER A 238 7.22 -5.30 -10.45
N GLY A 239 8.54 -5.41 -10.66
CA GLY A 239 9.41 -4.24 -10.80
C GLY A 239 9.11 -3.35 -12.00
N GLU A 240 8.84 -3.94 -13.15
CA GLU A 240 8.81 -3.22 -14.44
C GLU A 240 7.45 -3.25 -15.14
N ILE A 241 6.46 -3.92 -14.57
CA ILE A 241 5.20 -4.24 -15.25
C ILE A 241 4.01 -3.71 -14.47
N SER A 242 3.01 -3.23 -15.19
CA SER A 242 1.67 -2.92 -14.69
C SER A 242 0.61 -3.76 -15.41
N ILE A 243 -0.48 -4.07 -14.70
CA ILE A 243 -1.66 -4.71 -15.28
C ILE A 243 -2.68 -3.64 -15.65
N LYS A 244 -3.17 -3.66 -16.89
CA LYS A 244 -4.30 -2.86 -17.37
C LYS A 244 -5.57 -3.72 -17.50
N GLY A 245 -6.73 -3.07 -17.58
CA GLY A 245 -7.98 -3.72 -17.98
C GLY A 245 -8.92 -4.13 -16.86
N VAL A 246 -8.76 -3.60 -15.63
CA VAL A 246 -9.62 -3.95 -14.48
C VAL A 246 -10.46 -2.79 -13.97
N TYR A 247 -10.28 -1.58 -14.48
CA TYR A 247 -11.11 -0.39 -14.22
C TYR A 247 -11.43 0.36 -15.48
#